data_29c68c8022d4c2df581bd33302afb44f
#
_entry.id   29c68c8022d4c2df581bd33302afb44f
#
_cell.length_a   1.000
_cell.length_b   1.000
_cell.length_c   1.000
_cell.angle_alpha   90.00
_cell.angle_beta   90.00
_cell.angle_gamma   90.00
#
_symmetry.space_group_name_H-M   'P 1'
#
loop_
_entity.id
_entity.type
_entity.pdbx_description
1 polymer ?
#
loop_
_entity_poly.entity_id
_entity_poly.type
_entity_poly.pdbx_seq_one_letter_code
_entity_poly.pdbx_strand_id
1 'polypeptide(L)'
;MTDGTALAELIAERRDGAGEPMAMVGEFRRALVLVPVEAGGLWTAESGGVRWICAFTEEAALARFARARDTGDGRETGRSWEFARMRGARLLDEIVPAMGVPAGVAVDIADPDGSMVFPPVRGIVPDAVAVDAPAEGGA
;
A
#
# COMPACT_ATOMS: atom_id res chain seq x y z
N MET A 1 18.71 -0.50 8.80
CA MET A 1 17.29 -0.16 8.71
C MET A 1 16.83 -0.37 7.27
N THR A 2 15.69 -1.02 7.10
CA THR A 2 15.14 -1.31 5.79
C THR A 2 14.28 -0.14 5.33
N ASP A 3 14.69 0.52 4.25
CA ASP A 3 13.86 1.51 3.58
C ASP A 3 13.05 0.82 2.47
N GLY A 4 12.57 1.54 1.49
CA GLY A 4 11.79 0.95 0.41
C GLY A 4 12.58 0.36 -0.73
N THR A 5 13.92 0.44 -0.71
CA THR A 5 14.74 0.06 -1.86
C THR A 5 14.64 -1.44 -2.17
N ALA A 6 14.80 -2.29 -1.16
CA ALA A 6 14.71 -3.74 -1.35
C ALA A 6 13.32 -4.15 -1.82
N LEU A 7 12.28 -3.49 -1.28
CA LEU A 7 10.91 -3.74 -1.70
C LEU A 7 10.72 -3.36 -3.18
N ALA A 8 11.22 -2.21 -3.59
CA ALA A 8 11.11 -1.77 -4.97
C ALA A 8 11.77 -2.75 -5.94
N GLU A 9 12.93 -3.30 -5.54
CA GLU A 9 13.62 -4.31 -6.34
C GLU A 9 12.79 -5.59 -6.49
N LEU A 10 12.17 -6.06 -5.40
CA LEU A 10 11.35 -7.25 -5.44
C LEU A 10 10.06 -7.04 -6.27
N ILE A 11 9.49 -5.84 -6.21
CA ILE A 11 8.34 -5.51 -7.04
C ILE A 11 8.74 -5.58 -8.51
N ALA A 12 9.88 -5.02 -8.88
CA ALA A 12 10.36 -5.05 -10.25
C ALA A 12 10.56 -6.49 -10.74
N GLU A 13 11.17 -7.34 -9.91
CA GLU A 13 11.33 -8.76 -10.23
C GLU A 13 9.98 -9.45 -10.46
N ARG A 14 9.02 -9.18 -9.60
CA ARG A 14 7.71 -9.81 -9.69
C ARG A 14 6.96 -9.38 -10.94
N ARG A 15 7.06 -8.11 -11.30
CA ARG A 15 6.43 -7.60 -12.51
C ARG A 15 7.06 -8.17 -13.78
N ASP A 16 8.33 -8.55 -13.70
CA ASP A 16 9.01 -9.24 -14.81
C ASP A 16 8.72 -10.74 -14.83
N GLY A 17 7.85 -11.22 -13.94
CA GLY A 17 7.50 -12.62 -13.88
C GLY A 17 8.43 -13.48 -13.04
N ALA A 18 9.41 -12.84 -12.38
CA ALA A 18 10.36 -13.53 -11.52
C ALA A 18 10.03 -13.29 -10.05
N GLY A 19 10.77 -13.93 -9.15
CA GLY A 19 10.65 -13.72 -7.72
C GLY A 19 9.53 -14.51 -7.08
N GLU A 20 9.55 -14.54 -5.76
CA GLU A 20 8.58 -15.24 -4.94
C GLU A 20 7.57 -14.25 -4.36
N PRO A 21 6.25 -14.44 -4.58
CA PRO A 21 5.25 -13.52 -4.05
C PRO A 21 5.32 -13.35 -2.53
N MET A 22 5.55 -14.42 -1.78
CA MET A 22 5.60 -14.32 -0.31
C MET A 22 6.88 -13.64 0.16
N ALA A 23 7.97 -13.73 -0.60
CA ALA A 23 9.19 -12.96 -0.29
C ALA A 23 8.92 -11.47 -0.42
N MET A 24 8.14 -11.06 -1.41
CA MET A 24 7.75 -9.67 -1.61
C MET A 24 6.87 -9.19 -0.47
N VAL A 25 5.90 -10.00 -0.04
CA VAL A 25 5.06 -9.66 1.11
C VAL A 25 5.93 -9.49 2.36
N GLY A 26 6.87 -10.42 2.58
CA GLY A 26 7.78 -10.33 3.72
C GLY A 26 8.63 -9.06 3.70
N GLU A 27 9.13 -8.68 2.53
CA GLU A 27 9.92 -7.46 2.43
C GLU A 27 9.06 -6.22 2.66
N PHE A 28 7.82 -6.22 2.14
CA PHE A 28 6.89 -5.12 2.41
C PHE A 28 6.65 -4.98 3.91
N ARG A 29 6.45 -6.10 4.61
CA ARG A 29 6.20 -6.06 6.05
C ARG A 29 7.36 -5.43 6.82
N ARG A 30 8.59 -5.64 6.36
CA ARG A 30 9.79 -5.11 7.02
C ARG A 30 10.13 -3.68 6.60
N ALA A 31 9.66 -3.25 5.45
CA ALA A 31 10.03 -1.96 4.89
C ALA A 31 9.37 -0.79 5.63
N LEU A 32 10.09 0.32 5.73
CA LEU A 32 9.50 1.60 6.13
C LEU A 32 8.97 2.25 4.86
N VAL A 33 7.66 2.44 4.82
CA VAL A 33 7.02 3.05 3.67
C VAL A 33 6.41 4.39 4.06
N LEU A 34 6.17 5.23 3.06
CA LEU A 34 5.60 6.56 3.25
C LEU A 34 4.12 6.50 2.90
N VAL A 35 3.28 7.01 3.79
CA VAL A 35 1.83 7.00 3.57
C VAL A 35 1.30 8.42 3.69
N PRO A 36 0.65 8.95 2.63
CA PRO A 36 0.11 10.31 2.69
C PRO A 36 -0.91 10.48 3.81
N VAL A 37 -0.90 11.65 4.43
CA VAL A 37 -1.80 11.99 5.53
C VAL A 37 -2.62 13.21 5.11
N GLU A 38 -3.91 13.18 5.38
CA GLU A 38 -4.79 14.31 5.10
C GLU A 38 -5.86 14.38 6.19
N ALA A 39 -6.12 15.58 6.69
CA ALA A 39 -7.14 15.82 7.70
C ALA A 39 -6.97 14.93 8.94
N GLY A 40 -5.73 14.67 9.32
CA GLY A 40 -5.42 13.91 10.55
C GLY A 40 -5.48 12.40 10.40
N GLY A 41 -5.72 11.89 9.20
CA GLY A 41 -5.76 10.45 8.95
C GLY A 41 -5.00 10.06 7.70
N LEU A 42 -4.84 8.77 7.48
CA LEU A 42 -4.19 8.28 6.27
C LEU A 42 -5.10 8.51 5.05
N TRP A 43 -4.49 8.94 3.96
CA TRP A 43 -5.21 9.10 2.71
C TRP A 43 -5.50 7.72 2.09
N THR A 44 -6.76 7.49 1.71
CA THR A 44 -7.16 6.23 1.11
C THR A 44 -8.03 6.48 -0.12
N ALA A 45 -8.14 5.47 -0.97
CA ALA A 45 -9.01 5.52 -2.13
C ALA A 45 -9.79 4.21 -2.21
N GLU A 46 -11.01 4.27 -2.74
CA GLU A 46 -11.82 3.07 -2.91
C GLU A 46 -11.83 2.63 -4.37
N SER A 47 -11.68 1.33 -4.59
CA SER A 47 -11.77 0.75 -5.92
C SER A 47 -12.15 -0.72 -5.80
N GLY A 48 -13.16 -1.14 -6.55
CA GLY A 48 -13.58 -2.54 -6.58
C GLY A 48 -14.09 -3.07 -5.25
N GLY A 49 -14.65 -2.21 -4.41
CA GLY A 49 -15.15 -2.63 -3.10
C GLY A 49 -14.07 -2.74 -2.03
N VAL A 50 -12.86 -2.33 -2.34
CA VAL A 50 -11.73 -2.37 -1.41
C VAL A 50 -11.23 -0.95 -1.18
N ARG A 51 -10.96 -0.63 0.09
CA ARG A 51 -10.36 0.63 0.47
C ARG A 51 -8.85 0.47 0.41
N TRP A 52 -8.18 1.26 -0.42
CA TRP A 52 -6.75 1.13 -0.65
C TRP A 52 -5.97 2.21 0.08
N ILE A 53 -5.03 1.78 0.93
CA ILE A 53 -4.05 2.67 1.54
C ILE A 53 -2.92 2.79 0.54
N CYS A 54 -2.56 4.02 0.17
CA CYS A 54 -1.47 4.22 -0.78
C CYS A 54 -0.16 4.37 -0.01
N ALA A 55 0.81 3.54 -0.33
CA ALA A 55 2.13 3.56 0.30
C ALA A 55 3.21 3.74 -0.76
N PHE A 56 4.31 4.34 -0.39
CA PHE A 56 5.39 4.66 -1.32
C PHE A 56 6.73 4.23 -0.77
N THR A 57 7.58 3.71 -1.65
CA THR A 57 8.89 3.19 -1.28
C THR A 57 9.90 4.29 -1.02
N GLU A 58 9.67 5.49 -1.59
CA GLU A 58 10.59 6.62 -1.44
C GLU A 58 9.83 7.94 -1.68
N GLU A 59 10.44 9.05 -1.29
CA GLU A 59 9.80 10.35 -1.43
C GLU A 59 9.56 10.73 -2.88
N ALA A 60 10.44 10.33 -3.79
CA ALA A 60 10.26 10.62 -5.22
C ALA A 60 9.00 9.94 -5.78
N ALA A 61 8.71 8.72 -5.34
CA ALA A 61 7.51 8.00 -5.75
C ALA A 61 6.25 8.70 -5.22
N LEU A 62 6.29 9.15 -3.97
CA LEU A 62 5.20 9.93 -3.38
C LEU A 62 5.00 11.24 -4.15
N ALA A 63 6.10 11.93 -4.49
CA ALA A 63 6.03 13.18 -5.23
C ALA A 63 5.37 13.01 -6.59
N ARG A 64 5.65 11.91 -7.28
CA ARG A 64 5.01 11.62 -8.57
C ARG A 64 3.50 11.43 -8.41
N PHE A 65 3.10 10.71 -7.38
CA PHE A 65 1.69 10.52 -7.07
C PHE A 65 1.02 11.84 -6.72
N ALA A 66 1.63 12.63 -5.84
CA ALA A 66 1.08 13.92 -5.42
C ALA A 66 0.87 14.85 -6.62
N ARG A 67 1.85 14.89 -7.53
CA ARG A 67 1.77 15.72 -8.71
C ARG A 67 0.64 15.27 -9.63
N ALA A 68 0.49 13.97 -9.82
CA ALA A 68 -0.58 13.41 -10.64
C ALA A 68 -1.96 13.71 -10.04
N ARG A 69 -2.09 13.60 -8.71
CA ARG A 69 -3.35 13.89 -8.03
C ARG A 69 -3.69 15.38 -8.11
N ASP A 70 -2.73 16.25 -7.85
CA ASP A 70 -2.97 17.68 -7.88
C ASP A 70 -3.35 18.15 -9.28
N THR A 71 -2.70 17.62 -10.30
CA THR A 71 -3.02 17.94 -11.68
C THR A 71 -4.43 17.45 -12.04
N GLY A 72 -4.77 16.21 -11.65
CA GLY A 72 -6.07 15.62 -11.94
C GLY A 72 -7.21 16.33 -11.23
N ASP A 73 -6.96 16.87 -10.04
CA ASP A 73 -7.96 17.58 -9.24
C ASP A 73 -8.00 19.09 -9.55
N GLY A 74 -7.14 19.57 -10.46
CA GLY A 74 -7.05 20.98 -10.78
C GLY A 74 -6.39 21.81 -9.69
N ARG A 75 -5.69 21.18 -8.77
CA ARG A 75 -4.97 21.86 -7.69
C ARG A 75 -3.61 22.33 -8.15
N GLU A 76 -3.05 23.31 -7.43
CA GLU A 76 -1.71 23.77 -7.71
C GLU A 76 -0.70 22.65 -7.51
N THR A 77 0.13 22.40 -8.52
CA THR A 77 1.21 21.41 -8.42
C THR A 77 2.34 21.98 -7.57
N GLY A 78 3.06 21.09 -6.90
CA GLY A 78 4.19 21.50 -6.07
C GLY A 78 3.84 21.82 -4.63
N ARG A 79 2.56 21.72 -4.24
CA ARG A 79 2.20 21.88 -2.85
C ARG A 79 2.79 20.72 -2.03
N SER A 80 3.06 20.96 -0.76
CA SER A 80 3.58 19.93 0.11
C SER A 80 2.48 18.94 0.51
N TRP A 81 2.83 17.67 0.47
CA TRP A 81 1.98 16.61 0.99
C TRP A 81 2.62 16.08 2.27
N GLU A 82 1.83 16.00 3.31
CA GLU A 82 2.28 15.38 4.55
C GLU A 82 2.24 13.87 4.41
N PHE A 83 3.16 13.20 5.09
CA PHE A 83 3.18 11.74 5.11
C PHE A 83 3.69 11.23 6.44
N ALA A 84 3.30 10.00 6.76
CA ALA A 84 3.81 9.26 7.89
C ALA A 84 4.73 8.15 7.38
N ARG A 85 5.73 7.78 8.18
CA ARG A 85 6.58 6.62 7.89
C ARG A 85 6.16 5.50 8.82
N MET A 86 5.96 4.32 8.26
CA MET A 86 5.63 3.17 9.10
C MET A 86 5.99 1.87 8.41
N ARG A 87 6.14 0.82 9.20
CA ARG A 87 6.39 -0.51 8.66
C ARG A 87 5.17 -1.01 7.92
N GLY A 88 5.41 -1.74 6.82
CA GLY A 88 4.31 -2.39 6.11
C GLY A 88 3.52 -3.34 6.99
N ALA A 89 4.20 -4.03 7.91
CA ALA A 89 3.54 -4.92 8.86
C ALA A 89 2.48 -4.18 9.68
N ARG A 90 2.75 -2.94 10.08
CA ARG A 90 1.77 -2.16 10.83
C ARG A 90 0.53 -1.87 10.00
N LEU A 91 0.72 -1.56 8.72
CA LEU A 91 -0.41 -1.33 7.83
C LEU A 91 -1.27 -2.58 7.71
N LEU A 92 -0.65 -3.74 7.52
CA LEU A 92 -1.39 -4.98 7.29
C LEU A 92 -2.01 -5.55 8.57
N ASP A 93 -1.32 -5.45 9.72
CA ASP A 93 -1.74 -6.11 10.95
C ASP A 93 -2.55 -5.22 11.89
N GLU A 94 -2.40 -3.91 11.81
CA GLU A 94 -3.06 -2.97 12.73
C GLU A 94 -4.02 -2.02 12.03
N ILE A 95 -3.56 -1.35 10.97
CA ILE A 95 -4.36 -0.33 10.31
C ILE A 95 -5.52 -0.96 9.52
N VAL A 96 -5.21 -1.93 8.67
CA VAL A 96 -6.22 -2.60 7.85
C VAL A 96 -7.33 -3.20 8.72
N PRO A 97 -7.02 -3.99 9.76
CA PRO A 97 -8.09 -4.53 10.61
C PRO A 97 -8.95 -3.46 11.29
N ALA A 98 -8.35 -2.33 11.64
CA ALA A 98 -9.07 -1.26 12.34
C ALA A 98 -10.02 -0.48 11.43
N MET A 99 -9.91 -0.63 10.11
CA MET A 99 -10.74 0.14 9.18
C MET A 99 -12.18 -0.35 9.11
N GLY A 100 -12.43 -1.59 9.48
CA GLY A 100 -13.80 -2.13 9.53
C GLY A 100 -14.42 -2.42 8.17
N VAL A 101 -13.66 -2.31 7.09
CA VAL A 101 -14.09 -2.59 5.72
C VAL A 101 -12.95 -3.34 5.03
N PRO A 102 -13.22 -4.05 3.93
CA PRO A 102 -12.13 -4.69 3.18
C PRO A 102 -11.12 -3.63 2.75
N ALA A 103 -9.87 -3.81 3.14
CA ALA A 103 -8.81 -2.83 2.86
C ALA A 103 -7.50 -3.51 2.53
N GLY A 104 -6.76 -2.91 1.63
CA GLY A 104 -5.44 -3.38 1.22
C GLY A 104 -4.49 -2.22 1.03
N VAL A 105 -3.32 -2.51 0.49
CA VAL A 105 -2.27 -1.50 0.29
C VAL A 105 -1.87 -1.48 -1.19
N ALA A 106 -1.82 -0.29 -1.77
CA ALA A 106 -1.33 -0.08 -3.12
C ALA A 106 0.01 0.65 -3.03
N VAL A 107 1.06 0.04 -3.57
CA VAL A 107 2.43 0.56 -3.47
C VAL A 107 2.85 1.20 -4.79
N ASP A 108 3.37 2.43 -4.71
CA ASP A 108 3.94 3.17 -5.85
C ASP A 108 2.99 3.22 -7.05
N ILE A 109 1.73 3.54 -6.81
CA ILE A 109 0.68 3.44 -7.83
C ILE A 109 0.83 4.46 -8.97
N ALA A 110 1.65 5.48 -8.81
CA ALA A 110 1.92 6.43 -9.88
C ALA A 110 3.03 5.93 -10.83
N ASP A 111 3.67 4.83 -10.52
CA ASP A 111 4.76 4.27 -11.32
C ASP A 111 4.27 3.05 -12.08
N PRO A 112 4.01 3.14 -13.40
CA PRO A 112 3.43 2.02 -14.15
C PRO A 112 4.22 0.73 -14.05
N ASP A 113 5.55 0.82 -13.98
CA ASP A 113 6.41 -0.35 -13.95
C ASP A 113 6.86 -0.74 -12.54
N GLY A 114 6.51 0.04 -11.54
CA GLY A 114 6.95 -0.20 -10.17
C GLY A 114 5.82 -0.39 -9.17
N SER A 115 4.58 -0.41 -9.63
CA SER A 115 3.45 -0.53 -8.73
C SER A 115 3.12 -1.98 -8.39
N MET A 116 2.58 -2.17 -7.19
CA MET A 116 2.11 -3.48 -6.74
C MET A 116 1.00 -3.27 -5.72
N VAL A 117 0.01 -4.17 -5.73
CA VAL A 117 -1.05 -4.12 -4.75
C VAL A 117 -0.96 -5.33 -3.82
N PHE A 118 -1.29 -5.10 -2.55
CA PHE A 118 -1.39 -6.14 -1.54
C PHE A 118 -2.86 -6.19 -1.10
N PRO A 119 -3.65 -7.08 -1.74
CA PRO A 119 -5.09 -7.12 -1.46
C PRO A 119 -5.38 -7.74 -0.09
N PRO A 120 -6.61 -7.54 0.45
CA PRO A 120 -6.98 -8.08 1.75
C PRO A 120 -7.33 -9.56 1.65
N VAL A 121 -6.32 -10.39 1.40
CA VAL A 121 -6.49 -11.83 1.26
C VAL A 121 -5.62 -12.56 2.28
N ARG A 122 -5.91 -13.85 2.48
CA ARG A 122 -5.17 -14.69 3.41
C ARG A 122 -3.70 -14.71 3.03
N GLY A 123 -2.85 -14.70 4.05
CA GLY A 123 -1.42 -14.65 3.87
C GLY A 123 -0.86 -13.23 3.75
N ILE A 124 -1.70 -12.24 3.48
CA ILE A 124 -1.29 -10.84 3.40
C ILE A 124 -1.85 -10.07 4.60
N VAL A 125 -3.15 -10.20 4.85
CA VAL A 125 -3.79 -9.56 6.01
C VAL A 125 -4.26 -10.65 6.98
N PRO A 126 -4.57 -10.29 8.25
CA PRO A 126 -5.11 -11.28 9.19
C PRO A 126 -6.37 -11.96 8.64
N ASP A 127 -6.51 -13.25 8.90
CA ASP A 127 -7.64 -14.03 8.39
C ASP A 127 -8.99 -13.42 8.76
N ALA A 128 -9.09 -12.80 9.92
CA ALA A 128 -10.35 -12.20 10.38
C ALA A 128 -10.85 -11.10 9.45
N VAL A 129 -9.98 -10.47 8.67
CA VAL A 129 -10.36 -9.39 7.75
C VAL A 129 -10.05 -9.73 6.28
N ALA A 130 -9.66 -10.96 6.01
CA ALA A 130 -9.38 -11.41 4.64
C ALA A 130 -10.69 -11.73 3.93
N VAL A 131 -10.84 -11.23 2.70
CA VAL A 131 -12.08 -11.43 1.94
C VAL A 131 -12.22 -12.85 1.41
N ASP A 132 -11.13 -13.60 1.34
CA ASP A 132 -11.13 -15.00 0.89
C ASP A 132 -11.02 -16.00 2.04
N ALA A 133 -11.18 -15.54 3.28
CA ALA A 133 -11.18 -16.43 4.42
C ALA A 133 -12.48 -17.26 4.46
N PRO A 134 -12.43 -18.51 4.92
CA PRO A 134 -13.65 -19.31 5.08
C PRO A 134 -14.64 -18.60 6.01
N ALA A 135 -15.92 -18.72 5.72
CA ALA A 135 -16.96 -18.13 6.55
C ALA A 135 -16.91 -18.77 7.95
N GLU A 136 -16.84 -17.92 8.98
CA GLU A 136 -16.81 -18.35 10.36
C GLU A 136 -18.14 -18.95 10.77
N GLY A 137 -18.08 -20.09 11.45
CA GLY A 137 -19.27 -20.71 12.01
C GLY A 137 -20.36 -21.05 11.02
N GLY A 138 -20.29 -20.53 9.84
CA GLY A 138 -21.23 -20.83 8.80
C GLY A 138 -20.66 -21.77 7.75
N ALA A 139 -19.42 -22.00 7.90
CA ALA A 139 -18.73 -22.86 6.96
C ALA A 139 -19.13 -24.29 7.14
#